data_97aae658d1af7cedbb05002548e8a827
#
_entry.id   97aae658d1af7cedbb05002548e8a827
#
_cell.length_a   1.000
_cell.length_b   1.000
_cell.length_c   1.000
_cell.angle_alpha   90.00
_cell.angle_beta   90.00
_cell.angle_gamma   90.00
#
_symmetry.space_group_name_H-M   'P 1'
#
loop_
_entity.id
_entity.type
_entity.pdbx_description
1 polymer ?
#
loop_
_entity_poly.entity_id
_entity_poly.type
_entity_poly.pdbx_seq_one_letter_code
_entity_poly.pdbx_strand_id
1 'polypeptide(L)'
;DDVESRGLGDVYKRQVIYFLPFSVTEASMGRNTLLFVPLDNRPVCLDYAVETMKAAGWNVETPPLEYIAGNDHSGNPDKLYEWLAARSTTANAIVISSDALIYGGLVDSRTHQLPQDILTSRAERLLNLKSLGGDPLVYVFTTIMRSPKASSAPVEPAYYAEWGPKLFRMGVLEDKLDLKEISRKERKELSGLKVEIPRAVQEDRARRRSLNIATTELLLHGVESGNFDYLLIGRDDTAPYSQAHKEARKMDILVRELPKEKIRFFSGADQLGLLLLSRAASRVSYEIPMVYVDFAEGKGGETIPAYEDDEIAFSAAEHIHAAGGWPTANLARADLVLAVNTPFDGVTVEASNQKNTGTITEHTEKFVADVKRYLKQGKAVAVADIAYGNGADNALVRKLFEEEVAEKLAAYGGWNTAGNTLGFALGQGLLSKSMDTADLQSLLEIRYLDDWAYQANVRNKTYVELIWPNYWPNSGLNTQQVQEAEAVITKDILEIAEPVLGAKVSSYNFTLPWKRMFEVEVSKK
;
A
#
# COMPACT_ATOMS: atom_id res chain seq x y z
N ASP A 1 72.76 31.71 1.11
CA ASP A 1 72.33 30.77 2.13
C ASP A 1 71.13 30.01 1.61
N ASP A 2 71.43 28.79 1.21
CA ASP A 2 70.47 27.81 0.68
C ASP A 2 69.50 27.35 1.75
N VAL A 3 68.23 27.35 1.43
CA VAL A 3 67.27 26.45 2.08
C VAL A 3 66.41 25.79 0.98
N GLU A 4 66.71 24.53 0.81
CA GLU A 4 66.11 23.60 -0.12
C GLU A 4 64.60 23.52 -0.04
N SER A 5 63.94 23.67 -1.19
CA SER A 5 62.58 23.22 -1.44
C SER A 5 62.52 21.69 -1.51
N ARG A 6 62.03 21.04 -0.44
CA ARG A 6 61.68 19.62 -0.51
C ARG A 6 60.24 19.46 -1.02
N GLY A 7 60.18 18.90 -2.19
CA GLY A 7 58.95 18.68 -2.93
C GLY A 7 57.95 17.76 -2.24
N LEU A 8 56.70 18.17 -2.29
CA LEU A 8 55.48 17.34 -2.14
C LEU A 8 55.23 16.54 -3.42
N GLY A 9 56.01 15.47 -3.56
CA GLY A 9 55.88 14.59 -4.70
C GLY A 9 56.23 13.17 -4.27
N ASP A 10 55.27 12.43 -3.67
CA ASP A 10 55.22 10.96 -3.72
C ASP A 10 54.14 10.38 -2.75
N VAL A 11 52.90 10.62 -3.02
CA VAL A 11 51.80 9.84 -2.39
C VAL A 11 50.72 9.43 -3.40
N TYR A 12 51.02 9.32 -4.66
CA TYR A 12 50.20 8.60 -5.63
C TYR A 12 50.90 7.32 -6.06
N LYS A 13 51.04 6.36 -5.13
CA LYS A 13 51.26 4.98 -5.53
C LYS A 13 49.97 4.49 -6.17
N ARG A 14 50.03 4.31 -7.48
CA ARG A 14 49.03 3.68 -8.31
C ARG A 14 48.59 2.36 -7.66
N GLN A 15 47.41 2.33 -7.04
CA GLN A 15 46.68 1.09 -6.90
C GLN A 15 46.18 0.68 -8.27
N VAL A 16 46.92 -0.21 -8.91
CA VAL A 16 46.44 -0.95 -10.08
C VAL A 16 45.38 -1.92 -9.52
N ILE A 17 44.14 -1.52 -9.57
CA ILE A 17 43.01 -2.44 -9.34
C ILE A 17 43.01 -3.34 -10.58
N TYR A 18 43.50 -4.56 -10.42
CA TYR A 18 43.28 -5.62 -11.40
C TYR A 18 41.77 -5.92 -11.37
N PHE A 19 41.06 -5.39 -12.36
CA PHE A 19 39.80 -5.97 -12.76
C PHE A 19 40.10 -7.36 -13.31
N LEU A 20 40.03 -8.37 -12.44
CA LEU A 20 39.80 -9.72 -12.92
C LEU A 20 38.45 -9.67 -13.64
N PRO A 21 38.37 -10.09 -14.90
CA PRO A 21 37.10 -10.28 -15.54
C PRO A 21 36.35 -11.31 -14.68
N PHE A 22 35.33 -10.87 -13.92
CA PHE A 22 34.33 -11.80 -13.42
C PHE A 22 33.72 -12.40 -14.68
N SER A 23 34.18 -13.58 -15.06
CA SER A 23 33.37 -14.45 -15.91
C SER A 23 32.11 -14.73 -15.10
N VAL A 24 31.05 -14.04 -15.42
CA VAL A 24 29.70 -14.45 -15.03
C VAL A 24 29.51 -15.79 -15.71
N THR A 25 29.87 -16.85 -15.02
CA THR A 25 29.52 -18.21 -15.43
C THR A 25 27.99 -18.26 -15.43
N GLU A 26 27.41 -18.77 -16.51
CA GLU A 26 25.94 -19.02 -16.67
C GLU A 26 25.30 -19.80 -15.51
N ALA A 27 26.08 -20.26 -14.55
CA ALA A 27 25.62 -20.91 -13.31
C ALA A 27 25.00 -19.94 -12.26
N SER A 28 25.02 -18.61 -12.46
CA SER A 28 24.37 -17.62 -11.59
C SER A 28 23.11 -17.00 -12.20
N MET A 29 22.54 -17.56 -13.25
CA MET A 29 21.10 -17.41 -13.55
C MET A 29 20.27 -18.27 -12.56
N GLY A 30 20.63 -18.25 -11.28
CA GLY A 30 19.87 -18.81 -10.19
C GLY A 30 18.62 -17.99 -10.01
N ARG A 31 17.51 -18.59 -10.38
CA ARG A 31 16.10 -18.26 -10.11
C ARG A 31 15.94 -17.00 -9.27
N ASN A 32 15.53 -15.88 -9.90
CA ASN A 32 15.06 -14.66 -9.21
C ASN A 32 13.76 -15.01 -8.45
N THR A 33 13.85 -15.81 -7.42
CA THR A 33 12.70 -16.34 -6.68
C THR A 33 12.50 -15.52 -5.41
N LEU A 34 11.32 -14.97 -5.28
CA LEU A 34 10.85 -14.26 -4.09
C LEU A 34 9.73 -15.08 -3.44
N LEU A 35 9.77 -15.25 -2.13
CA LEU A 35 8.61 -15.75 -1.37
C LEU A 35 7.79 -14.57 -0.90
N PHE A 36 6.49 -14.66 -1.07
CA PHE A 36 5.56 -13.60 -0.66
C PHE A 36 4.41 -14.14 0.17
N VAL A 37 4.31 -13.67 1.42
CA VAL A 37 3.13 -13.86 2.28
C VAL A 37 2.37 -12.54 2.33
N PRO A 38 1.23 -12.43 1.64
CA PRO A 38 0.45 -11.20 1.55
C PRO A 38 -0.30 -10.91 2.85
N LEU A 39 -0.90 -9.72 2.92
CA LEU A 39 -1.74 -9.28 4.02
C LEU A 39 -3.01 -10.13 4.15
N ASP A 40 -3.63 -10.43 3.01
CA ASP A 40 -4.80 -11.30 2.79
C ASP A 40 -4.91 -11.62 1.29
N ASN A 41 -5.97 -12.36 0.89
CA ASN A 41 -6.19 -12.77 -0.50
C ASN A 41 -7.00 -11.77 -1.35
N ARG A 42 -7.14 -10.52 -0.91
CA ARG A 42 -7.76 -9.50 -1.78
C ARG A 42 -6.92 -9.28 -3.03
N PRO A 43 -7.55 -9.05 -4.20
CA PRO A 43 -6.82 -8.88 -5.47
C PRO A 43 -5.70 -7.85 -5.40
N VAL A 44 -5.92 -6.72 -4.73
CA VAL A 44 -4.90 -5.66 -4.57
C VAL A 44 -3.72 -6.06 -3.67
N CYS A 45 -3.94 -6.95 -2.70
CA CYS A 45 -2.91 -7.42 -1.76
C CYS A 45 -2.11 -8.60 -2.31
N LEU A 46 -2.72 -9.46 -3.12
CA LEU A 46 -2.12 -10.69 -3.64
C LEU A 46 -1.92 -10.63 -5.15
N ASP A 47 -3.01 -10.67 -5.92
CA ASP A 47 -2.94 -10.90 -7.37
C ASP A 47 -2.21 -9.78 -8.09
N TYR A 48 -2.57 -8.53 -7.82
CA TYR A 48 -1.93 -7.37 -8.44
C TYR A 48 -0.43 -7.29 -8.12
N ALA A 49 -0.04 -7.57 -6.88
CA ALA A 49 1.37 -7.58 -6.50
C ALA A 49 2.14 -8.71 -7.22
N VAL A 50 1.57 -9.91 -7.26
CA VAL A 50 2.18 -11.07 -7.93
C VAL A 50 2.26 -10.87 -9.44
N GLU A 51 1.19 -10.41 -10.09
CA GLU A 51 1.17 -10.17 -11.54
C GLU A 51 2.14 -9.05 -11.95
N THR A 52 2.24 -7.98 -11.15
CA THR A 52 3.22 -6.91 -11.37
C THR A 52 4.66 -7.46 -11.33
N MET A 53 4.98 -8.32 -10.38
CA MET A 53 6.30 -8.92 -10.27
C MET A 53 6.58 -9.92 -11.40
N LYS A 54 5.60 -10.74 -11.78
CA LYS A 54 5.72 -11.67 -12.92
C LYS A 54 5.95 -10.94 -14.23
N ALA A 55 5.18 -9.86 -14.49
CA ALA A 55 5.37 -9.00 -15.64
C ALA A 55 6.79 -8.42 -15.73
N ALA A 56 7.42 -8.15 -14.59
CA ALA A 56 8.80 -7.71 -14.48
C ALA A 56 9.85 -8.86 -14.52
N GLY A 57 9.43 -10.09 -14.80
CA GLY A 57 10.32 -11.26 -14.97
C GLY A 57 10.73 -11.95 -13.66
N TRP A 58 10.05 -11.70 -12.54
CA TRP A 58 10.33 -12.33 -11.25
C TRP A 58 9.48 -13.58 -11.03
N ASN A 59 10.08 -14.63 -10.46
CA ASN A 59 9.35 -15.77 -9.95
C ASN A 59 8.90 -15.46 -8.51
N VAL A 60 7.60 -15.24 -8.31
CA VAL A 60 7.03 -15.02 -6.98
C VAL A 60 6.22 -16.25 -6.57
N GLU A 61 6.64 -16.88 -5.49
CA GLU A 61 5.93 -18.00 -4.88
C GLU A 61 5.10 -17.48 -3.70
N THR A 62 3.84 -17.89 -3.63
CA THR A 62 2.89 -17.56 -2.56
C THR A 62 2.39 -18.84 -1.87
N PRO A 63 1.97 -18.77 -0.60
CA PRO A 63 1.33 -19.89 0.06
C PRO A 63 0.03 -20.30 -0.67
N PRO A 64 -0.42 -21.56 -0.49
CA PRO A 64 -1.77 -21.97 -0.90
C PRO A 64 -2.84 -21.02 -0.36
N LEU A 65 -3.86 -20.71 -1.17
CA LEU A 65 -4.91 -19.76 -0.80
C LEU A 65 -5.63 -20.11 0.50
N GLU A 66 -5.79 -21.38 0.80
CA GLU A 66 -6.40 -21.88 2.04
C GLU A 66 -5.59 -21.59 3.31
N TYR A 67 -4.32 -21.13 3.17
CA TYR A 67 -3.50 -20.69 4.32
C TYR A 67 -3.55 -19.18 4.51
N ILE A 68 -3.94 -18.43 3.48
CA ILE A 68 -4.02 -16.97 3.47
C ILE A 68 -5.43 -16.56 3.94
N ALA A 69 -5.54 -15.47 4.70
CA ALA A 69 -6.84 -14.94 5.11
C ALA A 69 -7.72 -14.60 3.92
N GLY A 70 -8.97 -14.98 3.97
CA GLY A 70 -9.99 -14.69 2.98
C GLY A 70 -11.26 -14.10 3.59
N ASN A 71 -12.27 -13.88 2.76
CA ASN A 71 -13.55 -13.34 3.22
C ASN A 71 -14.26 -14.23 4.26
N ASP A 72 -14.15 -15.53 4.12
CA ASP A 72 -14.90 -16.54 4.88
C ASP A 72 -14.04 -17.37 5.84
N HIS A 73 -12.75 -17.10 5.90
CA HIS A 73 -11.82 -17.78 6.79
C HIS A 73 -10.64 -16.89 7.21
N SER A 74 -10.19 -17.11 8.43
CA SER A 74 -8.92 -16.58 8.91
C SER A 74 -7.75 -17.31 8.26
N GLY A 75 -6.64 -16.64 8.05
CA GLY A 75 -5.40 -17.32 7.64
C GLY A 75 -4.89 -18.26 8.72
N ASN A 76 -3.95 -19.11 8.35
CA ASN A 76 -3.35 -20.10 9.25
C ASN A 76 -1.87 -19.79 9.50
N PRO A 77 -1.52 -19.07 10.59
CA PRO A 77 -0.14 -18.69 10.89
C PRO A 77 0.83 -19.84 10.97
N ASP A 78 0.40 -21.00 11.48
CA ASP A 78 1.27 -22.17 11.61
C ASP A 78 1.58 -22.79 10.24
N LYS A 79 0.59 -22.92 9.36
CA LYS A 79 0.77 -23.39 7.99
C LYS A 79 1.58 -22.44 7.12
N LEU A 80 1.39 -21.14 7.29
CA LEU A 80 2.19 -20.11 6.62
C LEU A 80 3.66 -20.22 7.03
N TYR A 81 3.95 -20.41 8.32
CA TYR A 81 5.31 -20.60 8.82
C TYR A 81 5.94 -21.92 8.31
N GLU A 82 5.20 -23.04 8.35
CA GLU A 82 5.65 -24.32 7.78
C GLU A 82 5.99 -24.19 6.30
N TRP A 83 5.16 -23.47 5.53
CA TRP A 83 5.38 -23.20 4.11
C TRP A 83 6.65 -22.40 3.86
N LEU A 84 6.89 -21.33 4.64
CA LEU A 84 8.12 -20.53 4.59
C LEU A 84 9.34 -21.38 4.93
N ALA A 85 9.30 -22.15 6.02
CA ALA A 85 10.40 -22.98 6.45
C ALA A 85 10.83 -24.01 5.38
N ALA A 86 9.86 -24.56 4.66
CA ALA A 86 10.13 -25.53 3.58
C ALA A 86 10.77 -24.90 2.32
N ARG A 87 10.73 -23.59 2.14
CA ARG A 87 11.13 -22.89 0.89
C ARG A 87 12.21 -21.82 1.06
N SER A 88 12.46 -21.37 2.28
CA SER A 88 13.38 -20.26 2.58
C SER A 88 14.78 -20.45 1.97
N THR A 89 15.28 -21.68 1.93
CA THR A 89 16.64 -22.01 1.45
C THR A 89 16.84 -21.80 -0.06
N THR A 90 15.76 -21.65 -0.83
CA THR A 90 15.81 -21.51 -2.30
C THR A 90 15.46 -20.10 -2.77
N ALA A 91 15.09 -19.20 -1.85
CA ALA A 91 14.65 -17.85 -2.15
C ALA A 91 15.81 -16.84 -2.11
N ASN A 92 15.77 -15.82 -2.98
CA ASN A 92 16.65 -14.66 -2.90
C ASN A 92 16.18 -13.68 -1.81
N ALA A 93 14.85 -13.52 -1.69
CA ALA A 93 14.26 -12.72 -0.64
C ALA A 93 12.89 -13.26 -0.24
N ILE A 94 12.48 -12.91 0.96
CA ILE A 94 11.20 -13.25 1.57
C ILE A 94 10.51 -11.94 1.97
N VAL A 95 9.30 -11.70 1.47
CA VAL A 95 8.48 -10.54 1.81
C VAL A 95 7.24 -11.02 2.55
N ILE A 96 7.01 -10.49 3.76
CA ILE A 96 6.09 -11.11 4.71
C ILE A 96 5.21 -10.09 5.40
N SER A 97 3.89 -10.34 5.39
CA SER A 97 2.97 -9.72 6.33
C SER A 97 3.10 -10.34 7.72
N SER A 98 3.51 -9.55 8.71
CA SER A 98 3.46 -10.01 10.10
C SER A 98 2.02 -10.22 10.58
N ASP A 99 1.08 -9.41 10.08
CA ASP A 99 -0.34 -9.57 10.42
C ASP A 99 -0.86 -10.96 10.02
N ALA A 100 -0.47 -11.47 8.86
CA ALA A 100 -0.82 -12.82 8.42
C ALA A 100 -0.18 -13.91 9.29
N LEU A 101 1.12 -13.78 9.62
CA LEU A 101 1.86 -14.79 10.37
C LEU A 101 1.62 -14.75 11.89
N ILE A 102 1.09 -13.67 12.43
CA ILE A 102 0.83 -13.53 13.87
C ILE A 102 -0.66 -13.69 14.17
N TYR A 103 -1.52 -12.99 13.46
CA TYR A 103 -2.96 -12.97 13.74
C TYR A 103 -3.76 -13.87 12.81
N GLY A 104 -3.29 -14.08 11.59
CA GLY A 104 -3.99 -14.77 10.50
C GLY A 104 -4.29 -13.85 9.31
N GLY A 105 -4.27 -12.52 9.47
CA GLY A 105 -4.52 -11.52 8.43
C GLY A 105 -4.88 -10.16 8.99
N LEU A 106 -5.16 -9.20 8.11
CA LEU A 106 -5.49 -7.83 8.50
C LEU A 106 -6.78 -7.76 9.35
N VAL A 107 -7.85 -8.43 8.91
CA VAL A 107 -9.11 -8.45 9.66
C VAL A 107 -8.94 -9.17 10.99
N ASP A 108 -8.18 -10.26 11.01
CA ASP A 108 -7.87 -11.01 12.23
C ASP A 108 -7.10 -10.14 13.24
N SER A 109 -6.17 -9.30 12.79
CA SER A 109 -5.45 -8.37 13.67
C SER A 109 -6.39 -7.40 14.40
N ARG A 110 -7.53 -7.08 13.79
CA ARG A 110 -8.57 -6.18 14.35
C ARG A 110 -9.57 -6.87 15.26
N THR A 111 -9.73 -8.20 15.14
CA THR A 111 -10.84 -8.95 15.75
C THR A 111 -10.40 -10.05 16.73
N HIS A 112 -9.13 -10.42 16.78
CA HIS A 112 -8.63 -11.55 17.57
C HIS A 112 -8.88 -11.42 19.07
N GLN A 113 -8.92 -12.57 19.72
CA GLN A 113 -8.95 -12.73 21.18
C GLN A 113 -7.73 -13.51 21.70
N LEU A 114 -6.65 -13.54 20.92
CA LEU A 114 -5.44 -14.31 21.22
C LEU A 114 -4.79 -13.80 22.52
N PRO A 115 -4.27 -14.70 23.36
CA PRO A 115 -3.49 -14.32 24.53
C PRO A 115 -2.06 -13.89 24.13
N GLN A 116 -1.42 -13.15 25.01
CA GLN A 116 -0.10 -12.55 24.76
C GLN A 116 1.01 -13.58 24.45
N ASP A 117 1.01 -14.73 25.12
CA ASP A 117 2.00 -15.77 24.93
C ASP A 117 1.97 -16.36 23.51
N ILE A 118 0.79 -16.54 22.92
CA ILE A 118 0.65 -16.95 21.53
C ILE A 118 1.20 -15.89 20.58
N LEU A 119 0.85 -14.60 20.79
CA LEU A 119 1.34 -13.51 19.97
C LEU A 119 2.87 -13.39 20.05
N THR A 120 3.44 -13.46 21.26
CA THR A 120 4.87 -13.44 21.48
C THR A 120 5.57 -14.62 20.79
N SER A 121 5.07 -15.83 20.97
CA SER A 121 5.64 -17.04 20.33
C SER A 121 5.65 -16.92 18.80
N ARG A 122 4.57 -16.41 18.19
CA ARG A 122 4.51 -16.21 16.74
C ARG A 122 5.44 -15.10 16.26
N ALA A 123 5.56 -13.99 17.01
CA ALA A 123 6.53 -12.94 16.71
C ALA A 123 7.99 -13.46 16.80
N GLU A 124 8.32 -14.28 17.81
CA GLU A 124 9.64 -14.92 17.94
C GLU A 124 9.99 -15.84 16.76
N ARG A 125 9.00 -16.54 16.18
CA ARG A 125 9.21 -17.31 14.95
C ARG A 125 9.64 -16.42 13.78
N LEU A 126 9.02 -15.24 13.62
CA LEU A 126 9.42 -14.25 12.61
C LEU A 126 10.85 -13.75 12.85
N LEU A 127 11.20 -13.42 14.10
CA LEU A 127 12.55 -12.99 14.47
C LEU A 127 13.63 -14.03 14.15
N ASN A 128 13.26 -15.31 14.05
CA ASN A 128 14.17 -16.42 13.78
C ASN A 128 14.17 -16.93 12.33
N LEU A 129 13.54 -16.22 11.38
CA LEU A 129 13.43 -16.69 9.98
C LEU A 129 14.78 -16.94 9.30
N LYS A 130 15.79 -16.10 9.54
CA LYS A 130 17.13 -16.33 8.97
C LYS A 130 17.79 -17.61 9.45
N SER A 131 17.41 -18.12 10.63
CA SER A 131 17.92 -19.41 11.15
C SER A 131 17.42 -20.63 10.37
N LEU A 132 16.41 -20.49 9.51
CA LEU A 132 15.90 -21.55 8.65
C LEU A 132 16.89 -21.95 7.53
N GLY A 133 17.93 -21.14 7.29
CA GLY A 133 18.99 -21.37 6.31
C GLY A 133 18.73 -20.72 4.96
N GLY A 134 19.72 -20.81 4.04
CA GLY A 134 19.65 -20.18 2.70
C GLY A 134 20.06 -18.70 2.66
N ASP A 135 20.11 -18.03 3.81
CA ASP A 135 20.44 -16.60 3.95
C ASP A 135 19.67 -15.67 3.00
N PRO A 136 18.34 -15.82 2.85
CA PRO A 136 17.54 -14.90 2.03
C PRO A 136 17.50 -13.51 2.68
N LEU A 137 17.29 -12.49 1.88
CA LEU A 137 16.89 -11.16 2.40
C LEU A 137 15.50 -11.27 3.02
N VAL A 138 15.33 -10.77 4.24
CA VAL A 138 14.06 -10.86 4.98
C VAL A 138 13.45 -9.47 5.13
N TYR A 139 12.32 -9.25 4.45
CA TYR A 139 11.55 -8.02 4.46
C TYR A 139 10.19 -8.27 5.13
N VAL A 140 9.92 -7.54 6.19
CA VAL A 140 8.69 -7.68 6.98
C VAL A 140 7.89 -6.40 6.90
N PHE A 141 6.58 -6.51 6.76
CA PHE A 141 5.67 -5.40 6.97
C PHE A 141 4.60 -5.75 8.00
N THR A 142 4.18 -4.73 8.74
CA THR A 142 3.19 -4.80 9.82
C THR A 142 2.30 -3.58 9.78
N THR A 143 1.11 -3.66 10.39
CA THR A 143 0.19 -2.54 10.43
C THR A 143 -0.14 -2.07 11.85
N ILE A 144 -0.23 -0.76 12.05
CA ILE A 144 -0.91 -0.18 13.19
C ILE A 144 -2.41 -0.20 12.89
N MET A 145 -3.18 -0.83 13.77
CA MET A 145 -4.61 -1.01 13.62
C MET A 145 -5.33 0.32 13.38
N ARG A 146 -6.19 0.36 12.38
CA ARG A 146 -6.98 1.54 11.99
C ARG A 146 -7.91 2.04 13.10
N SER A 147 -8.40 3.27 12.91
CA SER A 147 -9.44 3.90 13.74
C SER A 147 -10.59 4.35 12.85
N PRO A 148 -11.51 3.44 12.47
CA PRO A 148 -12.54 3.75 11.48
C PRO A 148 -13.55 4.76 12.02
N LYS A 149 -13.93 5.74 11.17
CA LYS A 149 -14.99 6.73 11.49
C LYS A 149 -16.39 6.14 11.40
N ALA A 150 -16.59 5.14 10.55
CA ALA A 150 -17.85 4.46 10.33
C ALA A 150 -17.87 3.09 10.99
N SER A 151 -19.08 2.57 11.23
CA SER A 151 -19.27 1.17 11.62
C SER A 151 -18.97 0.26 10.44
N SER A 152 -18.08 -0.71 10.59
CA SER A 152 -17.66 -1.58 9.50
C SER A 152 -17.51 -3.04 9.93
N ALA A 153 -18.54 -3.58 10.60
CA ALA A 153 -18.67 -5.02 10.76
C ALA A 153 -18.96 -5.69 9.39
N PRO A 154 -18.44 -6.89 9.12
CA PRO A 154 -17.70 -7.81 9.98
C PRO A 154 -16.18 -7.61 10.04
N VAL A 155 -15.62 -6.64 9.35
CA VAL A 155 -14.17 -6.37 9.33
C VAL A 155 -13.67 -5.67 10.60
N GLU A 156 -14.56 -5.41 11.51
CA GLU A 156 -14.33 -4.93 12.87
C GLU A 156 -15.11 -5.81 13.86
N PRO A 157 -14.82 -5.78 15.19
CA PRO A 157 -15.64 -6.42 16.19
C PRO A 157 -17.10 -5.98 16.11
N ALA A 158 -18.05 -6.91 16.36
CA ALA A 158 -19.48 -6.68 16.17
C ALA A 158 -20.02 -5.42 16.86
N TYR A 159 -19.44 -5.01 17.99
CA TYR A 159 -19.86 -3.81 18.72
C TYR A 159 -19.59 -2.50 17.95
N TYR A 160 -18.77 -2.52 16.88
CA TYR A 160 -18.57 -1.34 16.03
C TYR A 160 -19.84 -0.95 15.26
N ALA A 161 -20.76 -1.87 15.02
CA ALA A 161 -22.05 -1.55 14.40
C ALA A 161 -22.84 -0.50 15.21
N GLU A 162 -22.73 -0.54 16.54
CA GLU A 162 -23.41 0.38 17.45
C GLU A 162 -22.48 1.51 17.92
N TRP A 163 -21.23 1.19 18.27
CA TRP A 163 -20.34 2.09 18.99
C TRP A 163 -19.21 2.69 18.13
N GLY A 164 -19.02 2.25 16.88
CA GLY A 164 -17.90 2.65 16.02
C GLY A 164 -17.67 4.17 15.95
N PRO A 165 -18.67 5.00 15.57
CA PRO A 165 -18.51 6.45 15.50
C PRO A 165 -18.15 7.09 16.85
N LYS A 166 -18.71 6.58 17.97
CA LYS A 166 -18.41 7.08 19.31
C LYS A 166 -17.02 6.66 19.78
N LEU A 167 -16.59 5.44 19.45
CA LEU A 167 -15.21 4.96 19.69
C LEU A 167 -14.19 5.78 18.93
N PHE A 168 -14.48 6.12 17.67
CA PHE A 168 -13.62 7.02 16.88
C PHE A 168 -13.54 8.39 17.56
N ARG A 169 -14.69 9.01 17.88
CA ARG A 169 -14.72 10.34 18.52
C ARG A 169 -14.01 10.33 19.88
N MET A 170 -14.18 9.29 20.67
CA MET A 170 -13.46 9.11 21.94
C MET A 170 -11.94 9.08 21.69
N GLY A 171 -11.46 8.33 20.68
CA GLY A 171 -10.06 8.29 20.30
C GLY A 171 -9.50 9.64 19.88
N VAL A 172 -10.25 10.43 19.08
CA VAL A 172 -9.89 11.82 18.73
C VAL A 172 -9.68 12.67 19.97
N LEU A 173 -10.61 12.60 20.93
CA LEU A 173 -10.56 13.41 22.14
C LEU A 173 -9.44 12.96 23.10
N GLU A 174 -9.15 11.68 23.14
CA GLU A 174 -8.03 11.13 23.92
C GLU A 174 -6.67 11.54 23.35
N ASP A 175 -6.56 11.59 22.03
CA ASP A 175 -5.33 12.05 21.35
C ASP A 175 -5.12 13.55 21.59
N LYS A 176 -6.16 14.39 21.41
CA LYS A 176 -6.13 15.82 21.78
C LYS A 176 -5.79 16.06 23.25
N LEU A 177 -6.28 15.19 24.15
CA LEU A 177 -5.96 15.28 25.57
C LEU A 177 -4.46 15.00 25.83
N ASP A 178 -3.92 13.99 25.17
CA ASP A 178 -2.51 13.61 25.24
C ASP A 178 -1.59 14.74 24.73
N LEU A 179 -1.99 15.39 23.64
CA LEU A 179 -1.31 16.55 23.03
C LEU A 179 -1.52 17.86 23.80
N LYS A 180 -2.40 17.89 24.81
CA LYS A 180 -2.82 19.09 25.55
C LYS A 180 -3.58 20.12 24.69
N GLU A 181 -4.21 19.70 23.61
CA GLU A 181 -4.95 20.51 22.66
C GLU A 181 -6.48 20.43 22.85
N ILE A 182 -6.93 19.67 23.82
CA ILE A 182 -8.37 19.47 24.12
C ILE A 182 -8.99 20.70 24.79
N SER A 183 -10.08 21.21 24.23
CA SER A 183 -10.86 22.30 24.84
C SER A 183 -11.67 21.84 26.07
N ARG A 184 -12.15 22.79 26.88
CA ARG A 184 -13.02 22.49 28.04
C ARG A 184 -14.32 21.77 27.64
N LYS A 185 -14.91 22.15 26.49
CA LYS A 185 -16.11 21.51 25.94
C LYS A 185 -15.84 20.07 25.54
N GLU A 186 -14.76 19.85 24.81
CA GLU A 186 -14.34 18.50 24.37
C GLU A 186 -13.96 17.60 25.54
N ARG A 187 -13.37 18.14 26.62
CA ARG A 187 -13.08 17.38 27.84
C ARG A 187 -14.36 16.88 28.53
N LYS A 188 -15.41 17.70 28.54
CA LYS A 188 -16.74 17.29 29.05
C LYS A 188 -17.36 16.22 28.15
N GLU A 189 -17.26 16.38 26.84
CA GLU A 189 -17.72 15.40 25.85
C GLU A 189 -17.01 14.05 26.06
N LEU A 190 -15.67 14.03 26.19
CA LEU A 190 -14.89 12.83 26.46
C LEU A 190 -15.38 12.11 27.73
N SER A 191 -15.64 12.85 28.81
CA SER A 191 -16.17 12.28 30.05
C SER A 191 -17.55 11.65 29.83
N GLY A 192 -18.39 12.28 29.01
CA GLY A 192 -19.72 11.72 28.65
C GLY A 192 -19.61 10.43 27.84
N LEU A 193 -18.74 10.41 26.80
CA LEU A 193 -18.51 9.22 25.98
C LEU A 193 -17.98 8.04 26.82
N LYS A 194 -17.08 8.29 27.78
CA LYS A 194 -16.57 7.25 28.68
C LYS A 194 -17.63 6.64 29.60
N VAL A 195 -18.66 7.39 29.90
CA VAL A 195 -19.83 6.88 30.67
C VAL A 195 -20.81 6.14 29.76
N GLU A 196 -21.02 6.65 28.54
CA GLU A 196 -22.00 6.14 27.59
C GLU A 196 -21.60 4.81 26.97
N ILE A 197 -20.33 4.71 26.51
CA ILE A 197 -19.82 3.49 25.87
C ILE A 197 -19.65 2.39 26.95
N PRO A 198 -20.19 1.18 26.73
CA PRO A 198 -20.06 0.11 27.70
C PRO A 198 -18.61 -0.19 28.09
N ARG A 199 -18.34 -0.35 29.36
CA ARG A 199 -16.98 -0.59 29.87
C ARG A 199 -16.31 -1.81 29.21
N ALA A 200 -17.06 -2.89 29.01
CA ALA A 200 -16.57 -4.10 28.33
C ALA A 200 -16.08 -3.83 26.90
N VAL A 201 -16.76 -2.93 26.16
CA VAL A 201 -16.34 -2.51 24.80
C VAL A 201 -15.03 -1.73 24.87
N GLN A 202 -14.91 -0.79 25.81
CA GLN A 202 -13.68 -0.02 25.99
C GLN A 202 -12.49 -0.90 26.38
N GLU A 203 -12.68 -1.84 27.31
CA GLU A 203 -11.66 -2.78 27.78
C GLU A 203 -11.22 -3.76 26.68
N ASP A 204 -12.15 -4.34 25.93
CA ASP A 204 -11.83 -5.24 24.81
C ASP A 204 -11.00 -4.51 23.74
N ARG A 205 -11.45 -3.31 23.33
CA ARG A 205 -10.71 -2.47 22.37
C ARG A 205 -9.31 -2.12 22.88
N ALA A 206 -9.20 -1.65 24.11
CA ALA A 206 -7.92 -1.24 24.69
C ALA A 206 -6.94 -2.42 24.80
N ARG A 207 -7.43 -3.59 25.28
CA ARG A 207 -6.64 -4.81 25.41
C ARG A 207 -6.06 -5.24 24.07
N ARG A 208 -6.88 -5.36 23.02
CA ARG A 208 -6.44 -5.79 21.69
C ARG A 208 -5.40 -4.85 21.11
N ARG A 209 -5.66 -3.54 21.16
CA ARG A 209 -4.70 -2.54 20.66
C ARG A 209 -3.38 -2.57 21.43
N SER A 210 -3.42 -2.70 22.75
CA SER A 210 -2.20 -2.81 23.56
C SER A 210 -1.39 -4.06 23.22
N LEU A 211 -2.04 -5.18 22.99
CA LEU A 211 -1.38 -6.42 22.57
C LEU A 211 -0.73 -6.27 21.18
N ASN A 212 -1.42 -5.63 20.23
CA ASN A 212 -0.89 -5.42 18.89
C ASN A 212 0.33 -4.48 18.92
N ILE A 213 0.26 -3.39 19.67
CA ILE A 213 1.41 -2.48 19.82
C ILE A 213 2.60 -3.19 20.45
N ALA A 214 2.39 -3.93 21.56
CA ALA A 214 3.47 -4.70 22.19
C ALA A 214 4.07 -5.74 21.23
N THR A 215 3.26 -6.35 20.36
CA THR A 215 3.74 -7.28 19.33
C THR A 215 4.56 -6.55 18.27
N THR A 216 4.12 -5.36 17.82
CA THR A 216 4.90 -4.53 16.87
C THR A 216 6.23 -4.09 17.50
N GLU A 217 6.25 -3.74 18.79
CA GLU A 217 7.48 -3.42 19.52
C GLU A 217 8.47 -4.60 19.52
N LEU A 218 7.99 -5.85 19.68
CA LEU A 218 8.85 -7.04 19.57
C LEU A 218 9.49 -7.16 18.18
N LEU A 219 8.79 -6.80 17.12
CA LEU A 219 9.32 -6.88 15.74
C LEU A 219 10.47 -5.88 15.50
N LEU A 220 10.57 -4.78 16.27
CA LEU A 220 11.70 -3.85 16.19
C LEU A 220 13.04 -4.54 16.49
N HIS A 221 13.05 -5.54 17.39
CA HIS A 221 14.25 -6.34 17.67
C HIS A 221 14.77 -7.09 16.44
N GLY A 222 13.92 -7.39 15.45
CA GLY A 222 14.37 -7.97 14.19
C GLY A 222 15.28 -7.05 13.38
N VAL A 223 15.04 -5.72 13.46
CA VAL A 223 15.89 -4.69 12.85
C VAL A 223 17.20 -4.54 13.65
N GLU A 224 17.12 -4.47 14.98
CA GLU A 224 18.27 -4.31 15.86
C GLU A 224 19.26 -5.48 15.75
N SER A 225 18.74 -6.70 15.73
CA SER A 225 19.55 -7.92 15.63
C SER A 225 20.03 -8.23 14.22
N GLY A 226 19.52 -7.53 13.18
CA GLY A 226 19.80 -7.81 11.78
C GLY A 226 19.09 -9.06 11.23
N ASN A 227 18.12 -9.61 11.95
CA ASN A 227 17.28 -10.72 11.46
C ASN A 227 16.30 -10.26 10.38
N PHE A 228 15.89 -8.99 10.40
CA PHE A 228 15.20 -8.35 9.29
C PHE A 228 16.16 -7.45 8.54
N ASP A 229 16.21 -7.58 7.21
CA ASP A 229 16.93 -6.65 6.34
C ASP A 229 16.15 -5.35 6.17
N TYR A 230 14.81 -5.41 6.32
CA TYR A 230 13.95 -4.25 6.34
C TYR A 230 12.63 -4.51 7.06
N LEU A 231 12.17 -3.53 7.82
CA LEU A 231 10.85 -3.52 8.45
C LEU A 231 10.07 -2.30 7.95
N LEU A 232 8.85 -2.54 7.50
CA LEU A 232 7.92 -1.50 7.09
C LEU A 232 6.69 -1.49 7.98
N ILE A 233 6.44 -0.38 8.67
CA ILE A 233 5.27 -0.23 9.53
C ILE A 233 4.29 0.70 8.84
N GLY A 234 3.12 0.17 8.47
CA GLY A 234 2.02 0.94 7.91
C GLY A 234 1.05 1.42 8.98
N ARG A 235 0.49 2.61 8.79
CA ARG A 235 -0.64 3.11 9.58
C ARG A 235 -1.91 2.93 8.76
N ASP A 236 -2.71 1.95 9.15
CA ASP A 236 -3.98 1.65 8.49
C ASP A 236 -5.02 2.69 8.90
N ASP A 237 -5.71 3.31 7.93
CA ASP A 237 -6.74 4.35 8.09
C ASP A 237 -6.56 5.22 9.35
N THR A 238 -5.79 6.28 9.24
CA THR A 238 -5.53 7.24 10.32
C THR A 238 -6.20 8.60 10.07
N ALA A 239 -5.98 9.55 10.95
CA ALA A 239 -6.42 10.93 10.84
C ALA A 239 -5.54 11.79 11.75
N PRO A 240 -5.42 13.13 11.52
CA PRO A 240 -4.61 14.03 12.33
C PRO A 240 -4.84 13.96 13.84
N TYR A 241 -6.04 13.51 14.24
CA TYR A 241 -6.38 13.11 15.61
C TYR A 241 -7.13 11.79 15.55
N SER A 242 -6.57 10.74 16.16
CA SER A 242 -7.21 9.42 16.23
C SER A 242 -6.46 8.53 17.23
N GLN A 243 -7.05 7.39 17.56
CA GLN A 243 -6.35 6.39 18.36
C GLN A 243 -5.13 5.83 17.61
N ALA A 244 -5.25 5.63 16.28
CA ALA A 244 -4.13 5.18 15.45
C ALA A 244 -2.99 6.21 15.45
N HIS A 245 -3.30 7.51 15.29
CA HIS A 245 -2.33 8.60 15.37
C HIS A 245 -1.65 8.67 16.75
N LYS A 246 -2.40 8.52 17.85
CA LYS A 246 -1.84 8.49 19.21
C LYS A 246 -0.85 7.32 19.39
N GLU A 247 -1.17 6.15 18.89
CA GLU A 247 -0.30 4.97 18.94
C GLU A 247 0.91 5.13 18.03
N ALA A 248 0.72 5.69 16.83
CA ALA A 248 1.77 6.00 15.89
C ALA A 248 2.83 6.93 16.48
N ARG A 249 2.43 8.01 17.17
CA ARG A 249 3.37 8.92 17.83
C ARG A 249 4.25 8.22 18.88
N LYS A 250 3.72 7.23 19.59
CA LYS A 250 4.50 6.43 20.56
C LYS A 250 5.48 5.50 19.85
N MET A 251 5.02 4.84 18.78
CA MET A 251 5.86 3.97 17.96
C MET A 251 6.99 4.76 17.29
N ASP A 252 6.70 5.96 16.78
CA ASP A 252 7.67 6.84 16.13
C ASP A 252 8.89 7.17 17.04
N ILE A 253 8.66 7.31 18.35
CA ILE A 253 9.76 7.52 19.32
C ILE A 253 10.73 6.34 19.31
N LEU A 254 10.23 5.11 19.27
CA LEU A 254 11.05 3.89 19.23
C LEU A 254 11.73 3.73 17.88
N VAL A 255 11.01 3.99 16.79
CA VAL A 255 11.52 3.87 15.42
C VAL A 255 12.66 4.86 15.13
N ARG A 256 12.64 6.05 15.73
CA ARG A 256 13.69 7.07 15.53
C ARG A 256 15.07 6.63 16.01
N GLU A 257 15.14 5.72 16.96
CA GLU A 257 16.41 5.17 17.49
C GLU A 257 17.01 4.09 16.56
N LEU A 258 16.25 3.64 15.57
CA LEU A 258 16.64 2.57 14.64
C LEU A 258 17.23 3.12 13.33
N PRO A 259 18.09 2.34 12.64
CA PRO A 259 18.68 2.74 11.36
C PRO A 259 17.61 2.98 10.30
N LYS A 260 17.48 4.22 9.82
CA LYS A 260 16.46 4.61 8.83
C LYS A 260 16.56 3.85 7.48
N GLU A 261 17.72 3.35 7.16
CA GLU A 261 17.94 2.50 5.98
C GLU A 261 17.32 1.10 6.13
N LYS A 262 16.92 0.71 7.33
CA LYS A 262 16.32 -0.61 7.63
C LYS A 262 14.87 -0.55 8.09
N ILE A 263 14.32 0.64 8.31
CA ILE A 263 12.94 0.78 8.78
C ILE A 263 12.29 2.04 8.23
N ARG A 264 11.00 1.95 7.90
CA ARG A 264 10.13 3.10 7.58
C ARG A 264 8.79 2.95 8.26
N PHE A 265 8.15 4.12 8.47
CA PHE A 265 6.89 4.21 9.18
C PHE A 265 6.04 5.34 8.57
N PHE A 266 4.94 4.98 7.88
CA PHE A 266 4.06 5.93 7.19
C PHE A 266 2.64 5.36 6.99
N SER A 267 1.71 6.18 6.44
CA SER A 267 0.30 5.81 6.24
C SER A 267 0.10 4.80 5.12
N GLY A 268 -0.80 3.84 5.33
CA GLY A 268 -1.20 2.82 4.38
C GLY A 268 -1.07 1.39 4.92
N ALA A 269 -1.62 0.45 4.19
CA ALA A 269 -1.60 -0.98 4.55
C ALA A 269 -1.48 -1.89 3.32
N ASP A 270 -2.37 -1.73 2.33
CA ASP A 270 -2.51 -2.70 1.23
C ASP A 270 -1.35 -2.67 0.24
N GLN A 271 -0.68 -1.53 0.07
CA GLN A 271 0.46 -1.34 -0.83
C GLN A 271 1.80 -1.88 -0.29
N LEU A 272 1.89 -2.16 1.01
CA LEU A 272 3.17 -2.45 1.68
C LEU A 272 3.88 -3.67 1.10
N GLY A 273 3.12 -4.70 0.72
CA GLY A 273 3.64 -5.91 0.09
C GLY A 273 4.32 -5.60 -1.24
N LEU A 274 3.66 -4.87 -2.15
CA LEU A 274 4.23 -4.51 -3.46
C LEU A 274 5.47 -3.60 -3.32
N LEU A 275 5.45 -2.65 -2.38
CA LEU A 275 6.63 -1.80 -2.12
C LEU A 275 7.84 -2.64 -1.71
N LEU A 276 7.67 -3.61 -0.81
CA LEU A 276 8.77 -4.47 -0.38
C LEU A 276 9.19 -5.48 -1.45
N LEU A 277 8.29 -5.94 -2.30
CA LEU A 277 8.63 -6.76 -3.47
C LEU A 277 9.48 -5.95 -4.47
N SER A 278 9.09 -4.69 -4.75
CA SER A 278 9.88 -3.77 -5.57
C SER A 278 11.27 -3.51 -4.96
N ARG A 279 11.34 -3.30 -3.63
CA ARG A 279 12.60 -3.17 -2.90
C ARG A 279 13.46 -4.44 -3.03
N ALA A 280 12.86 -5.62 -2.89
CA ALA A 280 13.56 -6.90 -3.03
C ALA A 280 14.16 -7.04 -4.44
N ALA A 281 13.38 -6.74 -5.47
CA ALA A 281 13.83 -6.73 -6.86
C ALA A 281 15.01 -5.78 -7.07
N SER A 282 14.90 -4.52 -6.62
CA SER A 282 15.98 -3.53 -6.71
C SER A 282 17.24 -3.98 -5.99
N ARG A 283 17.10 -4.57 -4.79
CA ARG A 283 18.24 -5.04 -4.00
C ARG A 283 18.96 -6.23 -4.62
N VAL A 284 18.19 -7.20 -5.12
CA VAL A 284 18.74 -8.39 -5.80
C VAL A 284 19.42 -8.01 -7.12
N SER A 285 18.89 -7.01 -7.82
CA SER A 285 19.46 -6.47 -9.07
C SER A 285 20.61 -5.45 -8.84
N TYR A 286 20.93 -5.12 -7.58
CA TYR A 286 21.93 -4.09 -7.23
C TYR A 286 21.61 -2.72 -7.80
N GLU A 287 20.33 -2.36 -7.88
CA GLU A 287 19.86 -1.08 -8.41
C GLU A 287 19.34 -0.17 -7.30
N ILE A 288 19.46 1.14 -7.49
CA ILE A 288 18.83 2.18 -6.65
C ILE A 288 18.15 3.16 -7.62
N PRO A 289 16.88 2.92 -7.95
CA PRO A 289 16.17 3.78 -8.89
C PRO A 289 15.95 5.19 -8.32
N MET A 290 16.20 6.20 -9.17
CA MET A 290 16.01 7.61 -8.83
C MET A 290 14.59 8.05 -9.23
N VAL A 291 13.84 8.62 -8.30
CA VAL A 291 12.45 9.04 -8.52
C VAL A 291 12.32 10.55 -8.39
N TYR A 292 11.84 11.19 -9.46
CA TYR A 292 11.43 12.59 -9.44
C TYR A 292 9.94 12.66 -9.14
N VAL A 293 9.56 13.45 -8.13
CA VAL A 293 8.14 13.61 -7.76
C VAL A 293 7.66 14.96 -8.28
N ASP A 294 6.52 14.96 -8.94
CA ASP A 294 5.81 16.15 -9.39
C ASP A 294 4.37 16.15 -8.88
N PHE A 295 3.97 17.23 -8.23
CA PHE A 295 2.63 17.38 -7.68
C PHE A 295 1.79 18.31 -8.55
N ALA A 296 0.50 18.03 -8.69
CA ALA A 296 -0.44 18.93 -9.31
C ALA A 296 -0.43 20.30 -8.61
N GLU A 297 -0.83 21.34 -9.33
CA GLU A 297 -0.89 22.71 -8.80
C GLU A 297 -1.83 22.87 -7.60
N GLY A 298 -1.78 24.03 -6.97
CA GLY A 298 -2.55 24.37 -5.80
C GLY A 298 -1.83 23.98 -4.52
N LYS A 299 -2.46 23.24 -3.63
CA LYS A 299 -1.84 22.73 -2.40
C LYS A 299 -0.75 21.68 -2.68
N GLY A 300 -0.88 20.93 -3.75
CA GLY A 300 0.13 19.99 -4.18
C GLY A 300 0.62 19.08 -3.03
N GLY A 301 1.93 19.07 -2.80
CA GLY A 301 2.58 18.25 -1.77
C GLY A 301 2.17 18.57 -0.32
N GLU A 302 1.61 19.75 -0.03
CA GLU A 302 1.09 20.12 1.30
C GLU A 302 -0.31 19.54 1.59
N THR A 303 -0.90 18.79 0.65
CA THR A 303 -2.18 18.13 0.85
C THR A 303 -2.04 17.06 1.93
N ILE A 304 -2.94 17.06 2.93
CA ILE A 304 -3.13 15.95 3.87
C ILE A 304 -4.37 15.20 3.41
N PRO A 305 -4.21 14.03 2.78
CA PRO A 305 -5.33 13.30 2.20
C PRO A 305 -6.30 12.75 3.27
N ALA A 306 -7.53 12.45 2.85
CA ALA A 306 -8.45 11.70 3.70
C ALA A 306 -7.83 10.34 4.09
N TYR A 307 -8.10 9.89 5.32
CA TYR A 307 -7.56 8.66 5.92
C TYR A 307 -6.05 8.68 6.24
N GLU A 308 -5.40 9.85 6.12
CA GLU A 308 -3.99 10.04 6.46
C GLU A 308 -3.79 11.18 7.47
N ASP A 309 -2.60 11.31 8.02
CA ASP A 309 -2.23 12.29 9.04
C ASP A 309 -0.95 13.08 8.72
N ASP A 310 -0.33 12.79 7.58
CA ASP A 310 0.86 13.48 7.07
C ASP A 310 0.60 14.17 5.72
N GLU A 311 1.43 15.18 5.39
CA GLU A 311 1.49 15.76 4.06
C GLU A 311 1.92 14.73 3.02
N ILE A 312 1.28 14.77 1.83
CA ILE A 312 1.54 13.79 0.77
C ILE A 312 2.98 13.84 0.25
N ALA A 313 3.66 14.98 0.32
CA ALA A 313 5.07 15.09 -0.05
C ALA A 313 5.97 14.25 0.87
N PHE A 314 5.69 14.24 2.16
CA PHE A 314 6.40 13.37 3.11
C PHE A 314 6.09 11.90 2.84
N SER A 315 4.81 11.57 2.68
CA SER A 315 4.36 10.22 2.38
C SER A 315 5.01 9.67 1.09
N ALA A 316 5.07 10.47 0.02
CA ALA A 316 5.71 10.08 -1.24
C ALA A 316 7.21 9.78 -1.06
N ALA A 317 7.95 10.61 -0.32
CA ALA A 317 9.36 10.38 -0.06
C ALA A 317 9.60 9.07 0.73
N GLU A 318 8.78 8.81 1.74
CA GLU A 318 8.87 7.58 2.54
C GLU A 318 8.52 6.33 1.72
N HIS A 319 7.51 6.40 0.85
CA HIS A 319 7.17 5.32 -0.09
C HIS A 319 8.32 5.01 -1.06
N ILE A 320 8.98 6.05 -1.61
CA ILE A 320 10.14 5.87 -2.50
C ILE A 320 11.27 5.13 -1.78
N HIS A 321 11.58 5.55 -0.56
CA HIS A 321 12.59 4.85 0.24
C HIS A 321 12.16 3.42 0.56
N ALA A 322 10.90 3.18 0.90
CA ALA A 322 10.39 1.84 1.19
C ALA A 322 10.48 0.91 -0.02
N ALA A 323 10.22 1.41 -1.23
CA ALA A 323 10.34 0.67 -2.49
C ALA A 323 11.80 0.42 -2.95
N GLY A 324 12.80 0.89 -2.21
CA GLY A 324 14.22 0.74 -2.56
C GLY A 324 14.76 1.83 -3.48
N GLY A 325 13.96 2.86 -3.80
CA GLY A 325 14.36 4.00 -4.60
C GLY A 325 14.95 5.15 -3.79
N TRP A 326 15.35 6.21 -4.49
CA TRP A 326 15.88 7.44 -3.91
C TRP A 326 15.21 8.67 -4.56
N PRO A 327 14.66 9.61 -3.77
CA PRO A 327 14.11 10.86 -4.31
C PRO A 327 15.18 11.72 -4.97
N THR A 328 14.87 12.33 -6.12
CA THR A 328 15.77 13.26 -6.80
C THR A 328 15.06 14.54 -7.24
N ALA A 329 15.69 15.69 -7.04
CA ALA A 329 15.24 16.96 -7.63
C ALA A 329 15.71 17.15 -9.08
N ASN A 330 16.54 16.27 -9.60
CA ASN A 330 17.08 16.36 -10.95
C ASN A 330 16.34 15.42 -11.91
N LEU A 331 15.39 15.98 -12.66
CA LEU A 331 14.61 15.24 -13.66
C LEU A 331 15.49 14.47 -14.66
N ALA A 332 16.63 15.03 -15.06
CA ALA A 332 17.50 14.36 -16.03
C ALA A 332 18.05 13.01 -15.51
N ARG A 333 18.24 12.89 -14.19
CA ARG A 333 18.72 11.68 -13.51
C ARG A 333 17.61 10.73 -13.08
N ALA A 334 16.35 11.14 -13.21
CA ALA A 334 15.23 10.32 -12.80
C ALA A 334 15.06 9.10 -13.72
N ASP A 335 14.97 7.93 -13.12
CA ASP A 335 14.55 6.68 -13.76
C ASP A 335 13.04 6.63 -13.89
N LEU A 336 12.32 7.23 -12.92
CA LEU A 336 10.86 7.32 -12.88
C LEU A 336 10.44 8.74 -12.48
N VAL A 337 9.42 9.27 -13.14
CA VAL A 337 8.64 10.42 -12.66
C VAL A 337 7.38 9.89 -11.98
N LEU A 338 7.21 10.22 -10.72
CA LEU A 338 5.96 10.00 -9.98
C LEU A 338 5.14 11.29 -10.03
N ALA A 339 4.16 11.34 -10.91
CA ALA A 339 3.23 12.45 -11.05
C ALA A 339 2.02 12.22 -10.13
N VAL A 340 1.81 13.12 -9.17
CA VAL A 340 0.78 12.97 -8.14
C VAL A 340 -0.35 13.97 -8.39
N ASN A 341 -1.53 13.47 -8.78
CA ASN A 341 -2.73 14.28 -8.98
C ASN A 341 -3.38 14.58 -7.62
N THR A 342 -3.13 15.77 -7.09
CA THR A 342 -3.72 16.26 -5.83
C THR A 342 -4.90 17.18 -6.10
N PRO A 343 -5.91 17.26 -5.19
CA PRO A 343 -6.96 18.27 -5.32
C PRO A 343 -6.37 19.68 -5.18
N PHE A 344 -6.85 20.64 -6.00
CA PHE A 344 -6.31 22.00 -6.04
C PHE A 344 -6.33 22.70 -4.67
N ASP A 345 -7.42 22.52 -3.92
CA ASP A 345 -7.62 23.11 -2.59
C ASP A 345 -7.04 22.27 -1.43
N GLY A 346 -6.47 21.10 -1.74
CA GLY A 346 -5.92 20.17 -0.75
C GLY A 346 -6.99 19.39 0.03
N VAL A 347 -8.26 19.41 -0.42
CA VAL A 347 -9.37 18.73 0.26
C VAL A 347 -9.80 17.49 -0.51
N THR A 348 -9.38 16.33 -0.05
CA THR A 348 -9.79 15.04 -0.62
C THR A 348 -11.22 14.69 -0.18
N VAL A 349 -12.09 14.40 -1.13
CA VAL A 349 -13.44 13.86 -0.91
C VAL A 349 -13.56 12.48 -1.56
N GLU A 350 -14.65 11.75 -1.27
CA GLU A 350 -14.90 10.43 -1.87
C GLU A 350 -15.10 10.51 -3.39
N ALA A 351 -14.60 9.52 -4.12
CA ALA A 351 -14.77 9.46 -5.57
C ALA A 351 -16.24 9.36 -6.01
N SER A 352 -17.11 8.84 -5.16
CA SER A 352 -18.56 8.83 -5.35
C SER A 352 -19.24 10.20 -5.14
N ASN A 353 -18.48 11.24 -4.75
CA ASN A 353 -19.01 12.58 -4.56
C ASN A 353 -19.44 13.20 -5.90
N GLN A 354 -20.54 13.95 -5.89
CA GLN A 354 -21.06 14.64 -7.08
C GLN A 354 -20.07 15.63 -7.73
N LYS A 355 -19.02 16.03 -7.02
CA LYS A 355 -17.94 16.87 -7.56
C LYS A 355 -17.01 16.11 -8.51
N ASN A 356 -16.95 14.78 -8.41
CA ASN A 356 -16.14 13.95 -9.30
C ASN A 356 -16.82 13.80 -10.66
N THR A 357 -16.78 14.86 -11.45
CA THR A 357 -17.38 14.90 -12.80
C THR A 357 -16.31 14.69 -13.86
N GLY A 358 -16.70 14.28 -15.07
CA GLY A 358 -15.80 14.25 -16.24
C GLY A 358 -15.44 15.62 -16.81
N THR A 359 -15.73 16.72 -16.10
CA THR A 359 -15.46 18.07 -16.59
C THR A 359 -13.98 18.40 -16.44
N ILE A 360 -13.30 18.57 -17.56
CA ILE A 360 -11.89 18.92 -17.61
C ILE A 360 -11.73 20.39 -17.20
N THR A 361 -10.88 20.64 -16.22
CA THR A 361 -10.53 21.99 -15.71
C THR A 361 -9.13 22.38 -16.17
N GLU A 362 -8.78 23.66 -16.03
CA GLU A 362 -7.41 24.14 -16.29
C GLU A 362 -6.37 23.38 -15.46
N HIS A 363 -6.69 23.05 -14.21
CA HIS A 363 -5.87 22.22 -13.34
C HIS A 363 -5.61 20.83 -13.95
N THR A 364 -6.66 20.16 -14.43
CA THR A 364 -6.55 18.85 -15.10
C THR A 364 -5.73 18.94 -16.39
N GLU A 365 -5.98 19.98 -17.21
CA GLU A 365 -5.25 20.21 -18.47
C GLU A 365 -3.75 20.38 -18.23
N LYS A 366 -3.39 21.18 -17.23
CA LYS A 366 -2.00 21.43 -16.90
C LYS A 366 -1.29 20.19 -16.39
N PHE A 367 -1.90 19.45 -15.48
CA PHE A 367 -1.33 18.21 -14.96
C PHE A 367 -1.05 17.21 -16.10
N VAL A 368 -2.02 16.99 -16.99
CA VAL A 368 -1.84 16.06 -18.12
C VAL A 368 -0.82 16.61 -19.13
N ALA A 369 -0.73 17.92 -19.33
CA ALA A 369 0.31 18.52 -20.17
C ALA A 369 1.72 18.27 -19.60
N ASP A 370 1.90 18.34 -18.28
CA ASP A 370 3.17 17.99 -17.61
C ASP A 370 3.49 16.51 -17.77
N VAL A 371 2.54 15.60 -17.54
CA VAL A 371 2.69 14.15 -17.82
C VAL A 371 3.14 13.93 -19.27
N LYS A 372 2.46 14.56 -20.23
CA LYS A 372 2.79 14.44 -21.66
C LYS A 372 4.20 14.97 -21.99
N ARG A 373 4.61 16.05 -21.30
CA ARG A 373 5.96 16.62 -21.43
C ARG A 373 7.02 15.63 -20.94
N TYR A 374 6.83 14.95 -19.80
CA TYR A 374 7.77 13.95 -19.29
C TYR A 374 7.87 12.75 -20.22
N LEU A 375 6.75 12.22 -20.71
CA LEU A 375 6.74 11.13 -21.70
C LEU A 375 7.49 11.51 -22.99
N LYS A 376 7.31 12.74 -23.51
CA LYS A 376 8.04 13.26 -24.68
C LYS A 376 9.55 13.37 -24.43
N GLN A 377 9.98 13.55 -23.19
CA GLN A 377 11.40 13.55 -22.80
C GLN A 377 11.96 12.13 -22.60
N GLY A 378 11.17 11.09 -22.91
CA GLY A 378 11.57 9.69 -22.77
C GLY A 378 11.59 9.19 -21.31
N LYS A 379 10.89 9.87 -20.39
CA LYS A 379 10.80 9.43 -19.00
C LYS A 379 9.69 8.38 -18.85
N ALA A 380 9.96 7.36 -18.02
CA ALA A 380 8.90 6.54 -17.46
C ALA A 380 8.08 7.40 -16.49
N VAL A 381 6.75 7.38 -16.60
CA VAL A 381 5.85 8.19 -15.77
C VAL A 381 4.82 7.30 -15.10
N ALA A 382 4.80 7.31 -13.78
CA ALA A 382 3.73 6.72 -12.97
C ALA A 382 2.80 7.83 -12.49
N VAL A 383 1.50 7.64 -12.60
CA VAL A 383 0.49 8.58 -12.12
C VAL A 383 -0.16 8.03 -10.86
N ALA A 384 -0.05 8.77 -9.76
CA ALA A 384 -0.77 8.53 -8.53
C ALA A 384 -1.95 9.51 -8.44
N ASP A 385 -3.15 9.03 -8.67
CA ASP A 385 -4.38 9.82 -8.69
C ASP A 385 -5.01 9.83 -7.30
N ILE A 386 -4.73 10.87 -6.52
CA ILE A 386 -5.19 11.03 -5.14
C ILE A 386 -6.14 12.22 -4.95
N ALA A 387 -6.64 12.79 -6.05
CA ALA A 387 -7.60 13.90 -5.98
C ALA A 387 -8.87 13.51 -5.23
N TYR A 388 -9.24 12.23 -5.31
CA TYR A 388 -10.36 11.64 -4.59
C TYR A 388 -9.90 10.43 -3.77
N GLY A 389 -10.63 10.12 -2.70
CA GLY A 389 -10.48 8.86 -1.96
C GLY A 389 -11.40 7.79 -2.53
N ASN A 390 -10.99 6.53 -2.44
CA ASN A 390 -11.80 5.38 -2.86
C ASN A 390 -12.19 5.38 -4.35
N GLY A 391 -11.31 5.85 -5.24
CA GLY A 391 -11.50 5.82 -6.69
C GLY A 391 -10.84 6.99 -7.41
N ALA A 392 -10.75 6.89 -8.72
CA ALA A 392 -10.08 7.81 -9.62
C ALA A 392 -10.82 9.15 -9.84
N ASP A 393 -10.08 10.14 -10.30
CA ASP A 393 -10.62 11.41 -10.84
C ASP A 393 -11.12 11.20 -12.27
N ASN A 394 -12.43 11.34 -12.49
CA ASN A 394 -13.07 11.17 -13.78
C ASN A 394 -12.53 12.14 -14.85
N ALA A 395 -12.22 13.38 -14.48
CA ALA A 395 -11.69 14.36 -15.41
C ALA A 395 -10.25 14.02 -15.82
N LEU A 396 -9.43 13.55 -14.88
CA LEU A 396 -8.06 13.11 -15.17
C LEU A 396 -8.05 11.92 -16.13
N VAL A 397 -8.77 10.84 -15.80
CA VAL A 397 -8.78 9.63 -16.66
C VAL A 397 -9.26 9.98 -18.06
N ARG A 398 -10.37 10.72 -18.17
CA ARG A 398 -10.85 11.19 -19.46
C ARG A 398 -9.77 11.96 -20.24
N LYS A 399 -9.08 12.92 -19.60
CA LYS A 399 -8.08 13.75 -20.27
C LYS A 399 -6.83 12.94 -20.66
N LEU A 400 -6.41 11.96 -19.85
CA LEU A 400 -5.28 11.06 -20.20
C LEU A 400 -5.56 10.27 -21.48
N PHE A 401 -6.80 9.77 -21.68
CA PHE A 401 -7.20 9.08 -22.91
C PHE A 401 -7.37 10.02 -24.07
N GLU A 402 -7.98 11.21 -23.92
CA GLU A 402 -8.11 12.23 -24.98
C GLU A 402 -6.74 12.68 -25.51
N GLU A 403 -5.71 12.73 -24.66
CA GLU A 403 -4.34 13.10 -25.06
C GLU A 403 -3.47 11.91 -25.50
N GLU A 404 -4.05 10.70 -25.58
CA GLU A 404 -3.39 9.45 -25.98
C GLU A 404 -2.11 9.15 -25.16
N VAL A 405 -2.13 9.45 -23.85
CA VAL A 405 -1.01 9.19 -22.93
C VAL A 405 -1.30 8.09 -21.91
N ALA A 406 -2.57 7.75 -21.69
CA ALA A 406 -3.00 6.75 -20.72
C ALA A 406 -2.29 5.39 -20.86
N GLU A 407 -2.16 4.89 -22.10
CA GLU A 407 -1.52 3.61 -22.42
C GLU A 407 0.02 3.68 -22.48
N LYS A 408 0.60 4.88 -22.32
CA LYS A 408 2.05 5.11 -22.34
C LYS A 408 2.66 5.27 -20.96
N LEU A 409 1.82 5.24 -19.91
CA LEU A 409 2.26 5.34 -18.53
C LEU A 409 3.04 4.09 -18.10
N ALA A 410 3.98 4.28 -17.20
CA ALA A 410 4.67 3.18 -16.50
C ALA A 410 3.78 2.54 -15.44
N ALA A 411 2.90 3.33 -14.85
CA ALA A 411 1.87 2.89 -13.91
C ALA A 411 0.76 3.94 -13.78
N TYR A 412 -0.40 3.49 -13.34
CA TYR A 412 -1.52 4.30 -12.88
C TYR A 412 -2.06 3.69 -11.59
N GLY A 413 -2.49 4.51 -10.65
CA GLY A 413 -3.21 4.10 -9.46
C GLY A 413 -4.17 5.18 -9.01
N GLY A 414 -5.35 4.79 -8.51
CA GLY A 414 -6.41 5.64 -7.96
C GLY A 414 -7.29 4.87 -6.97
N TRP A 415 -6.69 3.90 -6.27
CA TRP A 415 -7.41 2.96 -5.43
C TRP A 415 -7.30 3.29 -3.94
N ASN A 416 -8.46 3.33 -3.26
CA ASN A 416 -8.61 3.45 -1.81
C ASN A 416 -8.00 4.74 -1.23
N THR A 417 -6.97 4.65 -0.38
CA THR A 417 -6.32 5.82 0.24
C THR A 417 -5.17 6.35 -0.61
N ALA A 418 -4.72 7.56 -0.33
CA ALA A 418 -3.60 8.16 -1.06
C ALA A 418 -2.30 7.34 -0.92
N GLY A 419 -2.01 6.80 0.27
CA GLY A 419 -0.84 5.94 0.48
C GLY A 419 -0.91 4.66 -0.33
N ASN A 420 -2.09 4.00 -0.39
CA ASN A 420 -2.28 2.83 -1.24
C ASN A 420 -2.04 3.17 -2.72
N THR A 421 -2.63 4.26 -3.19
CA THR A 421 -2.46 4.77 -4.56
C THR A 421 -0.99 5.06 -4.89
N LEU A 422 -0.28 5.81 -4.03
CA LEU A 422 1.15 6.07 -4.18
C LEU A 422 1.96 4.78 -4.30
N GLY A 423 1.71 3.85 -3.38
CA GLY A 423 2.47 2.61 -3.32
C GLY A 423 2.26 1.72 -4.53
N PHE A 424 1.04 1.60 -5.04
CA PHE A 424 0.75 0.82 -6.24
C PHE A 424 1.36 1.47 -7.50
N ALA A 425 1.16 2.78 -7.69
CA ALA A 425 1.74 3.50 -8.82
C ALA A 425 3.28 3.45 -8.80
N LEU A 426 3.88 3.64 -7.63
CA LEU A 426 5.34 3.60 -7.47
C LEU A 426 5.90 2.19 -7.66
N GLY A 427 5.32 1.18 -7.00
CA GLY A 427 5.80 -0.21 -7.06
C GLY A 427 5.80 -0.76 -8.49
N GLN A 428 4.70 -0.60 -9.23
CA GLN A 428 4.62 -0.98 -10.64
C GLN A 428 5.56 -0.10 -11.48
N GLY A 429 5.55 1.23 -11.27
CA GLY A 429 6.35 2.17 -12.04
C GLY A 429 7.86 1.88 -12.01
N LEU A 430 8.39 1.51 -10.84
CA LEU A 430 9.81 1.14 -10.69
C LEU A 430 10.18 -0.14 -11.42
N LEU A 431 9.24 -1.07 -11.54
CA LEU A 431 9.43 -2.36 -12.19
C LEU A 431 9.17 -2.31 -13.70
N SER A 432 8.48 -1.26 -14.19
CA SER A 432 7.96 -1.15 -15.57
C SER A 432 9.03 -1.27 -16.66
N LYS A 433 10.27 -0.85 -16.37
CA LYS A 433 11.39 -0.96 -17.31
C LYS A 433 11.74 -2.40 -17.71
N SER A 434 11.36 -3.37 -16.89
CA SER A 434 11.61 -4.80 -17.11
C SER A 434 10.41 -5.53 -17.69
N MET A 435 9.29 -4.83 -17.92
CA MET A 435 8.04 -5.39 -18.46
C MET A 435 8.02 -5.27 -19.98
N ASP A 436 7.41 -6.24 -20.64
CA ASP A 436 7.04 -6.03 -22.02
C ASP A 436 5.80 -5.13 -22.16
N THR A 437 5.57 -4.62 -23.37
CA THR A 437 4.48 -3.66 -23.60
C THR A 437 3.09 -4.27 -23.35
N ALA A 438 2.90 -5.55 -23.67
CA ALA A 438 1.60 -6.21 -23.54
C ALA A 438 1.24 -6.43 -22.05
N ASP A 439 2.21 -6.85 -21.26
CA ASP A 439 2.05 -7.03 -19.81
C ASP A 439 1.81 -5.70 -19.11
N LEU A 440 2.60 -4.66 -19.47
CA LEU A 440 2.41 -3.32 -18.92
C LEU A 440 1.01 -2.76 -19.24
N GLN A 441 0.55 -2.90 -20.49
CA GLN A 441 -0.80 -2.47 -20.87
C GLN A 441 -1.88 -3.25 -20.14
N SER A 442 -1.70 -4.56 -19.92
CA SER A 442 -2.65 -5.36 -19.13
C SER A 442 -2.79 -4.86 -17.69
N LEU A 443 -1.68 -4.52 -17.04
CA LEU A 443 -1.70 -3.97 -15.69
C LEU A 443 -2.38 -2.59 -15.64
N LEU A 444 -2.13 -1.72 -16.62
CA LEU A 444 -2.80 -0.42 -16.73
C LEU A 444 -4.31 -0.58 -16.94
N GLU A 445 -4.73 -1.51 -17.82
CA GLU A 445 -6.14 -1.80 -18.08
C GLU A 445 -6.85 -2.26 -16.80
N ILE A 446 -6.26 -3.15 -16.01
CA ILE A 446 -6.79 -3.59 -14.72
C ILE A 446 -7.00 -2.39 -13.79
N ARG A 447 -6.04 -1.46 -13.69
CA ARG A 447 -6.18 -0.28 -12.85
C ARG A 447 -7.25 0.69 -13.35
N TYR A 448 -7.38 0.92 -14.65
CA TYR A 448 -8.46 1.75 -15.17
C TYR A 448 -9.84 1.10 -14.97
N LEU A 449 -9.92 -0.23 -15.09
CA LEU A 449 -11.18 -0.95 -14.88
C LEU A 449 -11.59 -1.03 -13.41
N ASP A 450 -10.63 -1.24 -12.50
CA ASP A 450 -10.88 -1.23 -11.05
C ASP A 450 -11.04 0.21 -10.54
N ASP A 451 -9.97 1.01 -10.56
CA ASP A 451 -9.88 2.29 -9.85
C ASP A 451 -10.84 3.34 -10.43
N TRP A 452 -11.01 3.36 -11.74
CA TRP A 452 -11.86 4.33 -12.41
C TRP A 452 -13.26 3.78 -12.72
N ALA A 453 -13.36 2.73 -13.54
CA ALA A 453 -14.69 2.29 -13.98
C ALA A 453 -15.50 1.75 -12.79
N TYR A 454 -14.93 0.88 -11.98
CA TYR A 454 -15.63 0.31 -10.83
C TYR A 454 -15.67 1.26 -9.63
N GLN A 455 -14.52 1.60 -9.04
CA GLN A 455 -14.47 2.30 -7.75
C GLN A 455 -15.09 3.70 -7.82
N ALA A 456 -14.74 4.49 -8.83
CA ALA A 456 -15.23 5.87 -8.93
C ALA A 456 -16.67 5.96 -9.46
N ASN A 457 -17.14 5.00 -10.26
CA ASN A 457 -18.42 5.12 -10.97
C ASN A 457 -19.40 4.00 -10.64
N VAL A 458 -19.08 2.74 -10.93
CA VAL A 458 -20.05 1.64 -10.88
C VAL A 458 -20.37 1.20 -9.45
N ARG A 459 -19.39 1.19 -8.55
CA ARG A 459 -19.58 0.69 -7.17
C ARG A 459 -20.73 1.41 -6.45
N ASN A 460 -20.70 2.73 -6.43
CA ASN A 460 -21.75 3.50 -5.76
C ASN A 460 -23.09 3.44 -6.48
N LYS A 461 -23.07 3.43 -7.82
CA LYS A 461 -24.29 3.24 -8.63
C LYS A 461 -24.97 1.91 -8.31
N THR A 462 -24.23 0.80 -8.33
CA THR A 462 -24.76 -0.53 -7.97
C THR A 462 -25.25 -0.56 -6.52
N TYR A 463 -24.57 0.09 -5.60
CA TYR A 463 -25.01 0.19 -4.22
C TYR A 463 -26.39 0.88 -4.11
N VAL A 464 -26.56 2.03 -4.75
CA VAL A 464 -27.78 2.83 -4.69
C VAL A 464 -28.93 2.17 -5.46
N GLU A 465 -28.66 1.56 -6.61
CA GLU A 465 -29.69 1.01 -7.52
C GLU A 465 -30.07 -0.43 -7.20
N LEU A 466 -29.17 -1.24 -6.61
CA LEU A 466 -29.40 -2.67 -6.36
C LEU A 466 -29.33 -3.02 -4.87
N ILE A 467 -28.25 -2.68 -4.18
CA ILE A 467 -28.01 -3.15 -2.80
C ILE A 467 -29.01 -2.49 -1.83
N TRP A 468 -29.07 -1.17 -1.82
CA TRP A 468 -29.89 -0.40 -0.90
C TRP A 468 -31.40 -0.65 -1.05
N PRO A 469 -31.99 -0.64 -2.27
CA PRO A 469 -33.43 -0.83 -2.44
C PRO A 469 -33.90 -2.23 -2.04
N ASN A 470 -33.03 -3.23 -2.13
CA ASN A 470 -33.33 -4.61 -1.77
C ASN A 470 -32.98 -4.94 -0.30
N TYR A 471 -32.51 -3.96 0.48
CA TYR A 471 -32.06 -4.16 1.86
C TYR A 471 -30.97 -5.24 1.98
N TRP A 472 -30.12 -5.38 0.94
CA TRP A 472 -29.00 -6.31 1.01
C TRP A 472 -27.89 -5.79 1.93
N PRO A 473 -27.13 -6.68 2.57
CA PRO A 473 -26.01 -6.25 3.39
C PRO A 473 -24.86 -5.71 2.51
N ASN A 474 -24.12 -4.74 3.01
CA ASN A 474 -22.93 -4.20 2.32
C ASN A 474 -21.80 -5.22 2.22
N SER A 475 -21.80 -6.25 3.06
CA SER A 475 -20.79 -7.30 3.14
C SER A 475 -21.47 -8.60 3.54
N GLY A 476 -20.94 -9.72 3.06
CA GLY A 476 -21.54 -11.03 3.30
C GLY A 476 -22.75 -11.30 2.41
N LEU A 477 -22.73 -10.83 1.17
CA LEU A 477 -23.72 -11.18 0.14
C LEU A 477 -23.78 -12.70 -0.02
N ASN A 478 -24.97 -13.26 -0.18
CA ASN A 478 -25.12 -14.66 -0.53
C ASN A 478 -24.79 -14.91 -2.01
N THR A 479 -24.70 -16.18 -2.42
CA THR A 479 -24.27 -16.54 -3.79
C THR A 479 -25.17 -15.94 -4.87
N GLN A 480 -26.49 -15.92 -4.69
CA GLN A 480 -27.41 -15.33 -5.65
C GLN A 480 -27.22 -13.80 -5.74
N GLN A 481 -27.10 -13.11 -4.59
CA GLN A 481 -26.86 -11.68 -4.55
C GLN A 481 -25.53 -11.29 -5.21
N VAL A 482 -24.47 -12.09 -5.01
CA VAL A 482 -23.19 -11.91 -5.70
C VAL A 482 -23.39 -12.01 -7.21
N GLN A 483 -24.01 -13.06 -7.71
CA GLN A 483 -24.25 -13.25 -9.14
C GLN A 483 -25.07 -12.10 -9.78
N GLU A 484 -26.11 -11.64 -9.09
CA GLU A 484 -26.91 -10.51 -9.54
C GLU A 484 -26.10 -9.20 -9.55
N ALA A 485 -25.32 -8.96 -8.51
CA ALA A 485 -24.45 -7.78 -8.43
C ALA A 485 -23.36 -7.80 -9.53
N GLU A 486 -22.68 -8.93 -9.71
CA GLU A 486 -21.65 -9.10 -10.75
C GLU A 486 -22.20 -8.90 -12.18
N ALA A 487 -23.43 -9.35 -12.45
CA ALA A 487 -24.09 -9.12 -13.73
C ALA A 487 -24.34 -7.62 -13.97
N VAL A 488 -24.84 -6.89 -12.96
CA VAL A 488 -25.05 -5.44 -13.05
C VAL A 488 -23.72 -4.70 -13.19
N ILE A 489 -22.73 -5.04 -12.36
CA ILE A 489 -21.38 -4.46 -12.40
C ILE A 489 -20.75 -4.65 -13.79
N THR A 490 -20.79 -5.87 -14.34
CA THR A 490 -20.24 -6.17 -15.66
C THR A 490 -20.89 -5.31 -16.74
N LYS A 491 -22.22 -5.24 -16.75
CA LYS A 491 -22.96 -4.40 -17.70
C LYS A 491 -22.55 -2.93 -17.60
N ASP A 492 -22.53 -2.39 -16.39
CA ASP A 492 -22.26 -0.97 -16.16
C ASP A 492 -20.80 -0.60 -16.43
N ILE A 493 -19.84 -1.50 -16.14
CA ILE A 493 -18.43 -1.30 -16.51
C ILE A 493 -18.28 -1.28 -18.04
N LEU A 494 -18.92 -2.19 -18.76
CA LEU A 494 -18.90 -2.18 -20.24
C LEU A 494 -19.45 -0.87 -20.78
N GLU A 495 -20.59 -0.40 -20.26
CA GLU A 495 -21.21 0.86 -20.68
C GLU A 495 -20.29 2.08 -20.50
N ILE A 496 -19.54 2.14 -19.38
CA ILE A 496 -18.68 3.27 -19.01
C ILE A 496 -17.30 3.16 -19.69
N ALA A 497 -16.72 1.97 -19.71
CA ALA A 497 -15.32 1.79 -20.09
C ALA A 497 -15.10 1.50 -21.58
N GLU A 498 -16.01 0.83 -22.28
CA GLU A 498 -15.84 0.57 -23.73
C GLU A 498 -15.70 1.82 -24.60
N PRO A 499 -16.44 2.93 -24.36
CA PRO A 499 -16.23 4.17 -25.11
C PRO A 499 -14.83 4.77 -24.95
N VAL A 500 -14.11 4.45 -23.88
CA VAL A 500 -12.80 5.02 -23.52
C VAL A 500 -11.66 4.05 -23.81
N LEU A 501 -11.78 2.81 -23.34
CA LEU A 501 -10.75 1.77 -23.49
C LEU A 501 -10.94 0.89 -24.75
N GLY A 502 -12.09 0.97 -25.40
CA GLY A 502 -12.40 0.16 -26.57
C GLY A 502 -12.95 -1.24 -26.25
N ALA A 503 -13.22 -2.04 -27.29
CA ALA A 503 -13.87 -3.35 -27.19
C ALA A 503 -13.08 -4.38 -26.34
N LYS A 504 -11.82 -4.12 -26.01
CA LYS A 504 -11.01 -5.00 -25.15
C LYS A 504 -11.57 -5.18 -23.74
N VAL A 505 -12.39 -4.25 -23.25
CA VAL A 505 -13.07 -4.34 -21.95
C VAL A 505 -13.91 -5.61 -21.85
N SER A 506 -14.54 -6.05 -22.94
CA SER A 506 -15.34 -7.28 -23.00
C SER A 506 -14.53 -8.57 -22.79
N SER A 507 -13.19 -8.51 -22.84
CA SER A 507 -12.31 -9.65 -22.56
C SER A 507 -11.99 -9.84 -21.07
N TYR A 508 -12.55 -9.00 -20.20
CA TYR A 508 -12.37 -9.11 -18.76
C TYR A 508 -13.60 -9.67 -18.04
N ASN A 509 -13.36 -10.37 -16.94
CA ASN A 509 -14.35 -10.76 -15.94
C ASN A 509 -14.29 -9.78 -14.77
N PHE A 510 -15.43 -9.56 -14.12
CA PHE A 510 -15.57 -8.72 -12.94
C PHE A 510 -16.29 -9.52 -11.86
N THR A 511 -15.59 -9.89 -10.79
CA THR A 511 -16.14 -10.70 -9.71
C THR A 511 -15.97 -10.03 -8.34
N LEU A 512 -16.76 -10.47 -7.36
CA LEU A 512 -16.74 -9.96 -5.98
C LEU A 512 -16.17 -11.04 -5.03
N PRO A 513 -14.84 -11.24 -4.98
CA PRO A 513 -14.23 -12.37 -4.27
C PRO A 513 -14.50 -12.33 -2.76
N TRP A 514 -14.69 -11.13 -2.19
CA TRP A 514 -15.01 -10.96 -0.77
C TRP A 514 -16.51 -10.82 -0.48
N LYS A 515 -17.39 -11.14 -1.46
CA LYS A 515 -18.85 -11.08 -1.32
C LYS A 515 -19.33 -9.75 -0.75
N ARG A 516 -18.67 -8.65 -1.16
CA ARG A 516 -18.97 -7.27 -0.76
C ARG A 516 -18.63 -6.31 -1.90
N MET A 517 -19.20 -5.10 -1.83
CA MET A 517 -19.03 -4.09 -2.87
C MET A 517 -17.67 -3.36 -2.84
N PHE A 518 -16.82 -3.61 -1.86
CA PHE A 518 -15.58 -2.84 -1.72
C PHE A 518 -14.50 -3.29 -2.70
N GLU A 519 -14.32 -4.58 -2.89
CA GLU A 519 -13.35 -5.13 -3.84
C GLU A 519 -14.04 -5.69 -5.08
N VAL A 520 -13.47 -5.39 -6.25
CA VAL A 520 -13.72 -6.12 -7.48
C VAL A 520 -12.44 -6.83 -7.91
N GLU A 521 -12.54 -8.04 -8.40
CA GLU A 521 -11.48 -8.71 -9.12
C GLU A 521 -11.68 -8.49 -10.61
N VAL A 522 -10.65 -7.97 -11.28
CA VAL A 522 -10.60 -7.77 -12.73
C VAL A 522 -9.60 -8.76 -13.30
N SER A 523 -10.09 -9.77 -14.02
CA SER A 523 -9.26 -10.83 -14.60
C SER A 523 -9.57 -11.04 -16.09
N LYS A 524 -8.55 -11.40 -16.88
CA LYS A 524 -8.77 -11.76 -18.29
C LYS A 524 -9.59 -13.05 -18.42
N LYS A 525 -10.47 -13.09 -19.43
CA LYS A 525 -11.24 -14.30 -19.77
C LYS A 525 -10.37 -15.40 -20.34
#